data_d6614523e8a238577364d6d13e1d3ebc
#
_entry.id   d6614523e8a238577364d6d13e1d3ebc
#
_cell.length_a   1.000
_cell.length_b   1.000
_cell.length_c   1.000
_cell.angle_alpha   90.00
_cell.angle_beta   90.00
_cell.angle_gamma   90.00
#
_symmetry.space_group_name_H-M   'P 1'
#
loop_
_entity.id
_entity.type
_entity.pdbx_description
1 polymer ?
#
loop_
_entity_poly.entity_id
_entity_poly.type
_entity_poly.pdbx_seq_one_letter_code
_entity_poly.pdbx_strand_id
1 'polypeptide(L)'
;MSANALQPAEPWCPEAETSAWGFHNKWTWVRQPSRGRKNQQWTCHWRVLGPNNGPALVLLHGFGASSGHWRRIAPKLAAQGWQVFSLDLLGFGASDQPGLRQGGPLDNQIWGQQTAAFLEEIVQRPAVLVGNSLGVLSALTTAVLTPHLVRALVAAPLPDPALVQPMPRRHSPWRRSWQRRGLRFVVQLLPLQWIVPLIARSKLIRLGLQGAYTRSITNDLELQELIRRPARRPTAARALRAMTLGMSLRPRGATAPALLEQLATTRLPMLMLWGQNDRFIPLAVGRQVVNQHPWVELKVLNDCGHCPHDEDPNQFLNALMPWLDRNLGNSRPAGDVQQR
;
A
#
# COMPACT_ATOMS: atom_id res chain seq x y z
N MET A 1 -29.90 12.33 17.73
CA MET A 1 -28.66 13.01 17.27
C MET A 1 -28.45 12.60 15.84
N SER A 2 -28.61 13.57 14.94
CA SER A 2 -28.74 13.36 13.49
C SER A 2 -27.42 12.87 12.90
N ALA A 3 -27.45 11.70 12.25
CA ALA A 3 -26.34 11.23 11.42
C ALA A 3 -26.20 12.18 10.23
N ASN A 4 -25.15 12.99 10.22
CA ASN A 4 -24.75 13.74 9.04
C ASN A 4 -24.38 12.74 7.95
N ALA A 5 -25.28 12.48 7.02
CA ALA A 5 -24.98 11.84 5.77
C ALA A 5 -23.88 12.66 5.07
N LEU A 6 -22.70 12.11 4.97
CA LEU A 6 -21.60 12.69 4.20
C LEU A 6 -22.07 12.83 2.75
N GLN A 7 -22.43 14.05 2.36
CA GLN A 7 -22.59 14.37 0.94
C GLN A 7 -21.27 14.08 0.24
N PRO A 8 -21.28 13.42 -0.92
CA PRO A 8 -20.06 13.24 -1.71
C PRO A 8 -19.48 14.63 -1.99
N ALA A 9 -18.27 14.88 -1.50
CA ALA A 9 -17.57 16.11 -1.80
C ALA A 9 -17.46 16.24 -3.33
N GLU A 10 -17.77 17.43 -3.85
CA GLU A 10 -17.63 17.69 -5.28
C GLU A 10 -16.29 17.19 -5.80
N PRO A 11 -16.29 16.46 -6.93
CA PRO A 11 -15.07 15.88 -7.46
C PRO A 11 -14.06 16.99 -7.77
N TRP A 12 -12.97 17.04 -7.03
CA TRP A 12 -11.81 17.85 -7.42
C TRP A 12 -11.17 17.17 -8.62
N CYS A 13 -11.58 17.56 -9.81
CA CYS A 13 -11.01 17.14 -11.08
C CYS A 13 -10.35 18.35 -11.74
N PRO A 14 -9.04 18.40 -11.91
CA PRO A 14 -8.49 19.08 -13.07
C PRO A 14 -9.05 18.33 -14.28
N GLU A 15 -9.53 19.03 -15.29
CA GLU A 15 -10.24 18.52 -16.48
C GLU A 15 -9.54 17.39 -17.26
N ALA A 16 -8.32 17.02 -16.88
CA ALA A 16 -7.52 15.93 -17.46
C ALA A 16 -7.57 14.60 -16.68
N GLU A 17 -8.29 14.50 -15.56
CA GLU A 17 -8.30 13.32 -14.68
C GLU A 17 -9.65 12.60 -14.55
N THR A 18 -10.54 12.69 -15.53
CA THR A 18 -11.58 11.68 -15.72
C THR A 18 -10.94 10.36 -16.18
N SER A 19 -10.07 9.85 -15.34
CA SER A 19 -9.47 8.56 -15.60
C SER A 19 -10.57 7.52 -15.52
N ALA A 20 -10.66 6.66 -16.53
CA ALA A 20 -11.60 5.55 -16.65
C ALA A 20 -11.58 4.56 -15.45
N TRP A 21 -10.86 4.88 -14.36
CA TRP A 21 -10.58 3.99 -13.25
C TRP A 21 -10.97 4.52 -11.86
N GLY A 22 -11.95 5.44 -11.78
CA GLY A 22 -12.64 5.75 -10.54
C GLY A 22 -12.66 7.21 -10.13
N PHE A 23 -13.65 7.54 -9.29
CA PHE A 23 -13.85 8.86 -8.73
C PHE A 23 -12.83 9.14 -7.63
N HIS A 24 -12.28 10.36 -7.63
CA HIS A 24 -11.31 10.82 -6.65
C HIS A 24 -12.03 11.50 -5.48
N ASN A 25 -11.77 11.04 -4.27
CA ASN A 25 -12.41 11.51 -3.05
C ASN A 25 -11.39 11.96 -2.02
N LYS A 26 -11.86 12.72 -1.04
CA LYS A 26 -11.09 13.17 0.12
C LYS A 26 -11.74 12.67 1.40
N TRP A 27 -10.90 12.37 2.37
CA TRP A 27 -11.32 11.96 3.70
C TRP A 27 -10.39 12.61 4.73
N THR A 28 -10.95 13.11 5.80
CA THR A 28 -10.19 13.67 6.92
C THR A 28 -9.98 12.60 7.97
N TRP A 29 -8.79 12.03 8.00
CA TRP A 29 -8.42 11.05 9.01
C TRP A 29 -7.97 11.73 10.30
N VAL A 30 -8.66 11.45 11.41
CA VAL A 30 -8.35 11.94 12.76
C VAL A 30 -7.69 10.81 13.55
N ARG A 31 -6.39 10.89 13.73
CA ARG A 31 -5.64 9.94 14.53
C ARG A 31 -5.61 10.40 15.99
N GLN A 32 -6.08 9.56 16.89
CA GLN A 32 -5.92 9.75 18.34
C GLN A 32 -4.53 9.22 18.75
N PRO A 33 -3.57 10.07 19.10
CA PRO A 33 -2.28 9.59 19.57
C PRO A 33 -2.39 9.06 20.99
N SER A 34 -1.50 8.15 21.37
CA SER A 34 -1.35 7.68 22.75
C SER A 34 -1.19 8.86 23.73
N ARG A 35 -1.70 8.68 24.96
CA ARG A 35 -1.85 9.66 26.06
C ARG A 35 -0.91 10.89 25.98
N GLY A 36 -1.51 12.07 26.04
CA GLY A 36 -0.81 13.36 26.23
C GLY A 36 -0.39 14.09 24.96
N ARG A 37 -0.70 13.59 23.76
CA ARG A 37 -0.47 14.32 22.49
C ARG A 37 -1.81 14.80 21.91
N LYS A 38 -1.77 15.95 21.23
CA LYS A 38 -2.95 16.47 20.49
C LYS A 38 -3.33 15.52 19.36
N ASN A 39 -4.62 15.43 19.06
CA ASN A 39 -5.12 14.73 17.90
C ASN A 39 -4.40 15.23 16.64
N GLN A 40 -4.04 14.29 15.78
CA GLN A 40 -3.44 14.57 14.50
C GLN A 40 -4.49 14.38 13.42
N GLN A 41 -4.60 15.35 12.53
CA GLN A 41 -5.59 15.37 11.47
C GLN A 41 -4.89 15.52 10.13
N TRP A 42 -5.26 14.66 9.16
CA TRP A 42 -4.71 14.69 7.81
C TRP A 42 -5.78 14.49 6.76
N THR A 43 -5.60 15.17 5.64
CA THR A 43 -6.39 14.92 4.43
C THR A 43 -5.80 13.72 3.71
N CYS A 44 -6.60 12.66 3.58
CA CYS A 44 -6.27 11.46 2.83
C CYS A 44 -7.11 11.41 1.55
N HIS A 45 -6.50 10.97 0.47
CA HIS A 45 -7.15 10.81 -0.81
C HIS A 45 -7.36 9.33 -1.12
N TRP A 46 -8.44 9.04 -1.82
CA TRP A 46 -8.80 7.68 -2.22
C TRP A 46 -9.66 7.69 -3.48
N ARG A 47 -9.78 6.55 -4.10
CA ARG A 47 -10.65 6.36 -5.28
C ARG A 47 -11.57 5.18 -5.06
N VAL A 48 -12.71 5.19 -5.74
CA VAL A 48 -13.67 4.10 -5.74
C VAL A 48 -14.19 3.85 -7.14
N LEU A 49 -14.41 2.58 -7.47
CA LEU A 49 -14.96 2.14 -8.74
C LEU A 49 -15.77 0.85 -8.53
N GLY A 50 -16.80 0.66 -9.34
CA GLY A 50 -17.65 -0.53 -9.29
C GLY A 50 -18.93 -0.34 -8.49
N PRO A 51 -19.77 -1.38 -8.37
CA PRO A 51 -21.10 -1.31 -7.78
C PRO A 51 -21.02 -1.11 -6.26
N ASN A 52 -21.88 -0.25 -5.71
CA ASN A 52 -21.88 0.08 -4.28
C ASN A 52 -22.20 -1.12 -3.37
N ASN A 53 -22.91 -2.12 -3.88
CA ASN A 53 -23.27 -3.35 -3.17
C ASN A 53 -22.31 -4.51 -3.45
N GLY A 54 -21.30 -4.32 -4.30
CA GLY A 54 -20.29 -5.32 -4.59
C GLY A 54 -19.42 -5.66 -3.38
N PRO A 55 -18.81 -6.84 -3.34
CA PRO A 55 -17.83 -7.16 -2.29
C PRO A 55 -16.68 -6.17 -2.32
N ALA A 56 -16.23 -5.71 -1.13
CA ALA A 56 -15.22 -4.68 -1.04
C ALA A 56 -13.80 -5.22 -1.23
N LEU A 57 -13.01 -4.49 -2.01
CA LEU A 57 -11.59 -4.75 -2.23
C LEU A 57 -10.82 -3.43 -2.11
N VAL A 58 -9.78 -3.38 -1.27
CA VAL A 58 -8.96 -2.19 -1.02
C VAL A 58 -7.55 -2.41 -1.55
N LEU A 59 -7.12 -1.52 -2.43
CA LEU A 59 -5.83 -1.53 -3.10
C LEU A 59 -4.86 -0.56 -2.39
N LEU A 60 -3.71 -1.06 -1.95
CA LEU A 60 -2.69 -0.33 -1.20
C LEU A 60 -1.38 -0.31 -2.00
N HIS A 61 -0.99 0.86 -2.46
CA HIS A 61 0.16 1.06 -3.35
C HIS A 61 1.52 0.93 -2.65
N GLY A 62 2.58 0.79 -3.45
CA GLY A 62 3.97 0.73 -3.01
C GLY A 62 4.61 2.10 -2.75
N PHE A 63 5.89 2.08 -2.34
CA PHE A 63 6.67 3.28 -2.12
C PHE A 63 6.77 4.15 -3.37
N GLY A 64 6.57 5.45 -3.21
CA GLY A 64 6.65 6.44 -4.29
C GLY A 64 5.46 6.46 -5.24
N ALA A 65 4.54 5.50 -5.13
CA ALA A 65 3.34 5.41 -5.95
C ALA A 65 2.13 6.15 -5.34
N SER A 66 0.96 5.89 -5.88
CA SER A 66 -0.33 6.42 -5.42
C SER A 66 -1.45 5.45 -5.76
N SER A 67 -2.68 5.76 -5.37
CA SER A 67 -3.90 5.05 -5.81
C SER A 67 -3.94 4.86 -7.33
N GLY A 68 -3.38 5.80 -8.09
CA GLY A 68 -3.25 5.75 -9.54
C GLY A 68 -2.48 4.56 -10.10
N HIS A 69 -1.64 3.94 -9.33
CA HIS A 69 -0.87 2.78 -9.78
C HIS A 69 -1.73 1.53 -10.07
N TRP A 70 -2.97 1.52 -9.61
CA TRP A 70 -3.92 0.43 -9.81
C TRP A 70 -4.80 0.58 -11.06
N ARG A 71 -4.53 1.58 -11.90
CA ARG A 71 -5.27 1.97 -13.12
C ARG A 71 -5.56 0.81 -14.08
N ARG A 72 -4.69 -0.19 -14.17
CA ARG A 72 -4.83 -1.31 -15.12
C ARG A 72 -5.69 -2.44 -14.60
N ILE A 73 -5.81 -2.62 -13.28
CA ILE A 73 -6.62 -3.72 -12.70
C ILE A 73 -7.92 -3.25 -12.05
N ALA A 74 -7.98 -2.03 -11.50
CA ALA A 74 -9.18 -1.55 -10.82
C ALA A 74 -10.43 -1.58 -11.71
N PRO A 75 -10.41 -1.11 -12.98
CA PRO A 75 -11.56 -1.21 -13.88
C PRO A 75 -11.98 -2.66 -14.17
N LYS A 76 -11.01 -3.56 -14.32
CA LYS A 76 -11.27 -4.97 -14.60
C LYS A 76 -11.91 -5.70 -13.41
N LEU A 77 -11.49 -5.37 -12.18
CA LEU A 77 -12.09 -5.87 -10.95
C LEU A 77 -13.53 -5.34 -10.78
N ALA A 78 -13.73 -4.04 -11.05
CA ALA A 78 -15.04 -3.42 -10.99
C ALA A 78 -16.02 -4.04 -12.00
N ALA A 79 -15.56 -4.30 -13.23
CA ALA A 79 -16.35 -5.00 -14.25
C ALA A 79 -16.73 -6.44 -13.85
N GLN A 80 -16.01 -7.03 -12.89
CA GLN A 80 -16.33 -8.34 -12.32
C GLN A 80 -17.21 -8.26 -11.06
N GLY A 81 -17.77 -7.07 -10.76
CA GLY A 81 -18.72 -6.86 -9.67
C GLY A 81 -18.10 -6.49 -8.33
N TRP A 82 -16.78 -6.27 -8.26
CA TRP A 82 -16.15 -5.78 -7.03
C TRP A 82 -16.36 -4.28 -6.86
N GLN A 83 -16.60 -3.84 -5.62
CA GLN A 83 -16.40 -2.44 -5.26
C GLN A 83 -14.93 -2.25 -4.87
N VAL A 84 -14.21 -1.55 -5.72
CA VAL A 84 -12.75 -1.39 -5.64
C VAL A 84 -12.41 -0.02 -5.08
N PHE A 85 -11.77 0.00 -3.94
CA PHE A 85 -11.21 1.19 -3.31
C PHE A 85 -9.71 1.23 -3.51
N SER A 86 -9.14 2.40 -3.73
CA SER A 86 -7.68 2.62 -3.78
C SER A 86 -7.33 3.79 -2.90
N LEU A 87 -6.51 3.57 -1.87
CA LEU A 87 -6.11 4.56 -0.87
C LEU A 87 -4.73 5.13 -1.18
N ASP A 88 -4.58 6.46 -1.16
CA ASP A 88 -3.28 7.12 -1.09
C ASP A 88 -2.78 7.07 0.36
N LEU A 89 -1.73 6.29 0.61
CA LEU A 89 -1.13 6.20 1.93
C LEU A 89 -0.53 7.55 2.35
N LEU A 90 -0.60 7.87 3.63
CA LEU A 90 -0.07 9.11 4.19
C LEU A 90 1.41 9.30 3.81
N GLY A 91 1.73 10.46 3.26
CA GLY A 91 3.05 10.75 2.71
C GLY A 91 3.19 10.54 1.22
N PHE A 92 2.19 9.95 0.55
CA PHE A 92 2.20 9.61 -0.87
C PHE A 92 1.00 10.20 -1.62
N GLY A 93 1.02 10.08 -2.94
CA GLY A 93 -0.07 10.47 -3.81
C GLY A 93 -0.54 11.90 -3.58
N ALA A 94 -1.84 12.08 -3.51
CA ALA A 94 -2.47 13.35 -3.18
C ALA A 94 -2.74 13.53 -1.68
N SER A 95 -2.56 12.48 -0.87
CA SER A 95 -2.67 12.55 0.59
C SER A 95 -1.63 13.51 1.20
N ASP A 96 -1.88 13.96 2.43
CA ASP A 96 -0.95 14.80 3.16
C ASP A 96 0.42 14.16 3.32
N GLN A 97 1.46 14.99 3.29
CA GLN A 97 2.87 14.60 3.41
C GLN A 97 3.48 15.19 4.69
N PRO A 98 3.10 14.67 5.90
CA PRO A 98 3.61 15.21 7.14
C PRO A 98 5.09 14.87 7.32
N GLY A 99 5.82 15.79 7.95
CA GLY A 99 7.18 15.53 8.44
C GLY A 99 7.17 15.05 9.88
N LEU A 100 8.37 14.85 10.43
CA LEU A 100 8.55 14.37 11.81
C LEU A 100 7.88 15.23 12.88
N ARG A 101 7.79 16.55 12.66
CA ARG A 101 7.18 17.48 13.62
C ARG A 101 5.66 17.43 13.61
N GLN A 102 5.07 17.13 12.44
CA GLN A 102 3.61 17.10 12.25
C GLN A 102 3.01 15.70 12.54
N GLY A 103 3.66 14.64 12.07
CA GLY A 103 3.12 13.27 12.13
C GLY A 103 3.98 12.29 12.91
N GLY A 104 5.21 12.66 13.25
CA GLY A 104 6.20 11.72 13.75
C GLY A 104 6.79 10.86 12.62
N PRO A 105 7.51 9.78 12.98
CA PRO A 105 8.02 8.83 12.01
C PRO A 105 6.87 8.12 11.28
N LEU A 106 6.99 7.96 9.96
CA LEU A 106 6.02 7.24 9.13
C LEU A 106 6.53 5.81 8.89
N ASP A 107 5.77 4.84 9.34
CA ASP A 107 6.05 3.41 9.18
C ASP A 107 4.77 2.62 8.89
N ASN A 108 4.88 1.31 8.73
CA ASN A 108 3.72 0.47 8.45
C ASN A 108 2.67 0.46 9.57
N GLN A 109 3.02 0.82 10.80
CA GLN A 109 2.02 0.95 11.87
C GLN A 109 1.09 2.15 11.62
N ILE A 110 1.64 3.27 11.16
CA ILE A 110 0.86 4.46 10.79
C ILE A 110 -0.05 4.14 9.60
N TRP A 111 0.49 3.52 8.55
CA TRP A 111 -0.30 3.16 7.37
C TRP A 111 -1.32 2.06 7.65
N GLY A 112 -0.99 1.11 8.53
CA GLY A 112 -1.96 0.12 9.03
C GLY A 112 -3.11 0.76 9.81
N GLN A 113 -2.81 1.73 10.69
CA GLN A 113 -3.84 2.51 11.40
C GLN A 113 -4.68 3.36 10.44
N GLN A 114 -4.07 3.98 9.44
CA GLN A 114 -4.79 4.72 8.39
C GLN A 114 -5.75 3.79 7.62
N THR A 115 -5.27 2.63 7.21
CA THR A 115 -6.08 1.65 6.46
C THR A 115 -7.19 1.06 7.34
N ALA A 116 -6.93 0.79 8.62
CA ALA A 116 -7.95 0.33 9.56
C ALA A 116 -9.08 1.36 9.70
N ALA A 117 -8.73 2.62 9.97
CA ALA A 117 -9.72 3.70 10.04
C ALA A 117 -10.46 3.91 8.70
N PHE A 118 -9.78 3.75 7.56
CA PHE A 118 -10.42 3.78 6.25
C PHE A 118 -11.45 2.65 6.07
N LEU A 119 -11.15 1.46 6.56
CA LEU A 119 -12.11 0.35 6.55
C LEU A 119 -13.33 0.66 7.43
N GLU A 120 -13.11 1.23 8.62
CA GLU A 120 -14.17 1.56 9.59
C GLU A 120 -15.05 2.72 9.14
N GLU A 121 -14.44 3.80 8.63
CA GLU A 121 -15.14 5.07 8.37
C GLU A 121 -15.67 5.20 6.93
N ILE A 122 -14.98 4.62 5.95
CA ILE A 122 -15.29 4.79 4.52
C ILE A 122 -15.84 3.50 3.89
N VAL A 123 -15.15 2.37 4.04
CA VAL A 123 -15.58 1.10 3.44
C VAL A 123 -16.75 0.49 4.22
N GLN A 124 -16.74 0.59 5.54
CA GLN A 124 -17.79 0.20 6.50
C GLN A 124 -18.23 -1.27 6.41
N ARG A 125 -17.36 -2.13 5.92
CA ARG A 125 -17.56 -3.57 5.84
C ARG A 125 -16.24 -4.33 5.66
N PRO A 126 -16.21 -5.64 5.96
CA PRO A 126 -15.02 -6.45 5.73
C PRO A 126 -14.61 -6.47 4.26
N ALA A 127 -13.31 -6.29 4.00
CA ALA A 127 -12.76 -6.17 2.67
C ALA A 127 -11.58 -7.12 2.44
N VAL A 128 -11.29 -7.39 1.17
CA VAL A 128 -10.01 -7.97 0.73
C VAL A 128 -8.98 -6.85 0.64
N LEU A 129 -7.80 -7.03 1.23
CA LEU A 129 -6.71 -6.08 1.09
C LEU A 129 -5.69 -6.60 0.08
N VAL A 130 -5.43 -5.82 -0.95
CA VAL A 130 -4.42 -6.09 -1.98
C VAL A 130 -3.32 -5.05 -1.87
N GLY A 131 -2.13 -5.46 -1.47
CA GLY A 131 -0.98 -4.57 -1.34
C GLY A 131 0.08 -4.82 -2.40
N ASN A 132 0.73 -3.74 -2.86
CA ASN A 132 1.98 -3.83 -3.58
C ASN A 132 3.12 -3.30 -2.69
N SER A 133 4.18 -4.08 -2.54
CA SER A 133 5.39 -3.66 -1.83
C SER A 133 5.06 -3.08 -0.44
N LEU A 134 5.36 -1.80 -0.18
CA LEU A 134 5.03 -1.12 1.08
C LEU A 134 3.56 -1.30 1.49
N GLY A 135 2.64 -1.31 0.53
CA GLY A 135 1.22 -1.53 0.77
C GLY A 135 0.92 -2.88 1.39
N VAL A 136 1.75 -3.90 1.15
CA VAL A 136 1.61 -5.22 1.81
C VAL A 136 1.88 -5.10 3.31
N LEU A 137 2.90 -4.36 3.72
CA LEU A 137 3.18 -4.14 5.14
C LEU A 137 2.04 -3.38 5.83
N SER A 138 1.41 -2.42 5.12
CA SER A 138 0.20 -1.76 5.60
C SER A 138 -0.95 -2.78 5.76
N ALA A 139 -1.20 -3.62 4.74
CA ALA A 139 -2.25 -4.64 4.78
C ALA A 139 -2.07 -5.65 5.91
N LEU A 140 -0.86 -6.20 6.09
CA LEU A 140 -0.54 -7.11 7.20
C LEU A 140 -0.78 -6.45 8.55
N THR A 141 -0.33 -5.19 8.71
CA THR A 141 -0.53 -4.44 9.97
C THR A 141 -2.02 -4.19 10.23
N THR A 142 -2.79 -3.84 9.21
CA THR A 142 -4.24 -3.65 9.31
C THR A 142 -4.93 -4.94 9.73
N ALA A 143 -4.57 -6.08 9.14
CA ALA A 143 -5.16 -7.38 9.48
C ALA A 143 -4.88 -7.80 10.94
N VAL A 144 -3.72 -7.40 11.48
CA VAL A 144 -3.42 -7.61 12.90
C VAL A 144 -4.22 -6.66 13.80
N LEU A 145 -4.41 -5.40 13.38
CA LEU A 145 -5.13 -4.39 14.18
C LEU A 145 -6.65 -4.60 14.17
N THR A 146 -7.22 -4.94 13.02
CA THR A 146 -8.67 -5.05 12.80
C THR A 146 -9.02 -6.33 12.03
N PRO A 147 -8.76 -7.53 12.60
CA PRO A 147 -8.92 -8.80 11.88
C PRO A 147 -10.36 -9.03 11.40
N HIS A 148 -11.36 -8.51 12.11
CA HIS A 148 -12.77 -8.64 11.75
C HIS A 148 -13.18 -7.84 10.49
N LEU A 149 -12.37 -6.87 10.06
CA LEU A 149 -12.60 -6.09 8.85
C LEU A 149 -11.78 -6.58 7.64
N VAL A 150 -10.99 -7.65 7.80
CA VAL A 150 -10.15 -8.18 6.72
C VAL A 150 -10.58 -9.59 6.37
N ARG A 151 -11.05 -9.81 5.14
CA ARG A 151 -11.51 -11.11 4.65
C ARG A 151 -10.39 -11.98 4.07
N ALA A 152 -9.42 -11.36 3.44
CA ALA A 152 -8.26 -12.00 2.84
C ALA A 152 -7.14 -10.98 2.56
N LEU A 153 -5.92 -11.47 2.41
CA LEU A 153 -4.74 -10.67 2.06
C LEU A 153 -4.15 -11.12 0.74
N VAL A 154 -3.77 -10.14 -0.09
CA VAL A 154 -3.02 -10.39 -1.33
C VAL A 154 -1.78 -9.50 -1.33
N ALA A 155 -0.63 -10.11 -1.45
CA ALA A 155 0.68 -9.46 -1.43
C ALA A 155 1.36 -9.52 -2.80
N ALA A 156 1.81 -8.37 -3.33
CA ALA A 156 2.47 -8.28 -4.63
C ALA A 156 3.66 -7.28 -4.61
N PRO A 157 4.89 -7.69 -4.41
CA PRO A 157 5.45 -8.67 -3.47
C PRO A 157 5.63 -8.09 -2.05
N LEU A 158 6.07 -8.88 -1.09
CA LEU A 158 6.25 -8.46 0.32
C LEU A 158 7.69 -7.97 0.59
N PRO A 159 7.91 -6.66 0.86
CA PRO A 159 9.23 -6.09 1.07
C PRO A 159 9.58 -6.00 2.56
N ASP A 160 10.38 -6.89 3.08
CA ASP A 160 10.95 -6.70 4.41
C ASP A 160 12.33 -7.34 4.52
N PRO A 161 13.39 -6.54 4.79
CA PRO A 161 14.72 -7.09 5.03
C PRO A 161 14.77 -8.10 6.16
N ALA A 162 13.86 -8.03 7.14
CA ALA A 162 13.77 -8.96 8.24
C ALA A 162 13.36 -10.39 7.82
N LEU A 163 12.85 -10.58 6.60
CA LEU A 163 12.55 -11.91 6.03
C LEU A 163 13.83 -12.67 5.66
N VAL A 164 14.90 -11.95 5.30
CA VAL A 164 16.15 -12.55 4.77
C VAL A 164 17.28 -12.47 5.77
N GLN A 165 17.28 -11.44 6.61
CA GLN A 165 18.36 -11.19 7.58
C GLN A 165 17.89 -11.54 8.98
N PRO A 166 18.65 -12.39 9.72
CA PRO A 166 18.37 -12.60 11.13
C PRO A 166 18.37 -11.25 11.86
N MET A 167 17.32 -10.99 12.60
CA MET A 167 17.27 -9.75 13.39
C MET A 167 18.47 -9.71 14.34
N PRO A 168 19.26 -8.63 14.34
CA PRO A 168 20.42 -8.51 15.23
C PRO A 168 19.99 -8.75 16.68
N ARG A 169 20.84 -9.47 17.43
CA ARG A 169 20.60 -9.75 18.86
C ARG A 169 20.22 -8.48 19.61
N ARG A 170 19.43 -8.60 20.66
CA ARG A 170 18.97 -7.45 21.45
C ARG A 170 20.19 -6.62 21.95
N HIS A 171 20.44 -5.48 21.34
CA HIS A 171 21.35 -4.50 21.91
C HIS A 171 20.76 -3.93 23.19
N SER A 172 21.63 -3.50 24.13
CA SER A 172 21.21 -2.83 25.34
C SER A 172 20.35 -1.59 25.02
N PRO A 173 19.42 -1.18 25.90
CA PRO A 173 18.57 0.00 25.68
C PRO A 173 19.38 1.26 25.37
N TRP A 174 20.55 1.40 25.97
CA TRP A 174 21.49 2.50 25.75
C TRP A 174 22.05 2.52 24.32
N ARG A 175 22.59 1.40 23.81
CA ARG A 175 23.07 1.31 22.43
C ARG A 175 21.96 1.61 21.39
N ARG A 176 20.74 1.15 21.64
CA ARG A 176 19.60 1.50 20.78
C ARG A 176 19.30 2.99 20.78
N SER A 177 19.36 3.63 21.95
CA SER A 177 19.15 5.09 22.06
C SER A 177 20.19 5.86 21.24
N TRP A 178 21.46 5.47 21.33
CA TRP A 178 22.55 6.08 20.57
C TRP A 178 22.42 5.83 19.07
N GLN A 179 22.09 4.61 18.64
CA GLN A 179 21.85 4.31 17.24
C GLN A 179 20.68 5.13 16.67
N ARG A 180 19.58 5.26 17.43
CA ARG A 180 18.44 6.10 17.06
C ARG A 180 18.81 7.58 16.95
N ARG A 181 19.61 8.09 17.88
CA ARG A 181 20.11 9.48 17.84
C ARG A 181 21.04 9.70 16.65
N GLY A 182 22.00 8.80 16.44
CA GLY A 182 22.93 8.86 15.30
C GLY A 182 22.20 8.81 13.96
N LEU A 183 21.26 7.87 13.78
CA LEU A 183 20.47 7.79 12.56
C LEU A 183 19.62 9.04 12.34
N ARG A 184 18.97 9.56 13.38
CA ARG A 184 18.24 10.85 13.30
C ARG A 184 19.13 11.98 12.85
N PHE A 185 20.32 12.08 13.44
CA PHE A 185 21.31 13.10 13.07
C PHE A 185 21.73 12.98 11.61
N VAL A 186 22.12 11.78 11.16
CA VAL A 186 22.51 11.53 9.75
C VAL A 186 21.37 11.88 8.80
N VAL A 187 20.15 11.40 9.04
CA VAL A 187 19.00 11.67 8.17
C VAL A 187 18.62 13.15 8.17
N GLN A 188 18.86 13.89 9.27
CA GLN A 188 18.62 15.33 9.31
C GLN A 188 19.66 16.13 8.52
N LEU A 189 20.91 15.65 8.45
CA LEU A 189 21.97 16.29 7.67
C LEU A 189 21.81 16.10 6.16
N LEU A 190 21.05 15.08 5.71
CA LEU A 190 20.82 14.89 4.28
C LEU A 190 20.01 16.06 3.70
N PRO A 191 20.51 16.74 2.66
CA PRO A 191 19.83 17.88 2.05
C PRO A 191 18.68 17.44 1.14
N LEU A 192 17.76 16.63 1.68
CA LEU A 192 16.64 16.01 0.91
C LEU A 192 15.75 17.06 0.26
N GLN A 193 15.64 18.26 0.81
CA GLN A 193 14.86 19.36 0.23
C GLN A 193 15.38 19.79 -1.15
N TRP A 194 16.66 19.55 -1.45
CA TRP A 194 17.28 19.84 -2.74
C TRP A 194 17.35 18.58 -3.63
N ILE A 195 17.68 17.45 -3.03
CA ILE A 195 17.87 16.17 -3.75
C ILE A 195 16.54 15.65 -4.31
N VAL A 196 15.46 15.63 -3.52
CA VAL A 196 14.17 15.06 -3.94
C VAL A 196 13.57 15.79 -5.14
N PRO A 197 13.44 17.13 -5.16
CA PRO A 197 12.94 17.84 -6.33
C PRO A 197 13.84 17.70 -7.55
N LEU A 198 15.16 17.63 -7.37
CA LEU A 198 16.11 17.44 -8.46
C LEU A 198 15.92 16.07 -9.12
N ILE A 199 15.86 15.00 -8.33
CA ILE A 199 15.60 13.65 -8.84
C ILE A 199 14.21 13.58 -9.50
N ALA A 200 13.18 14.15 -8.87
CA ALA A 200 11.82 14.15 -9.41
C ALA A 200 11.67 14.86 -10.77
N ARG A 201 12.55 15.82 -11.06
CA ARG A 201 12.60 16.54 -12.35
C ARG A 201 13.56 15.91 -13.36
N SER A 202 14.42 15.01 -12.94
CA SER A 202 15.45 14.40 -13.78
C SER A 202 14.98 13.10 -14.43
N LYS A 203 15.78 12.60 -15.39
CA LYS A 203 15.60 11.25 -15.96
C LYS A 203 15.90 10.12 -14.97
N LEU A 204 16.54 10.42 -13.82
CA LEU A 204 16.91 9.43 -12.81
C LEU A 204 15.70 8.73 -12.20
N ILE A 205 14.58 9.46 -12.02
CA ILE A 205 13.35 8.82 -11.52
C ILE A 205 12.85 7.73 -12.46
N ARG A 206 12.97 7.93 -13.77
CA ARG A 206 12.60 6.94 -14.79
C ARG A 206 13.53 5.73 -14.74
N LEU A 207 14.83 5.94 -14.56
CA LEU A 207 15.81 4.84 -14.42
C LEU A 207 15.52 4.01 -13.17
N GLY A 208 15.24 4.65 -12.03
CA GLY A 208 14.86 3.96 -10.81
C GLY A 208 13.55 3.18 -10.96
N LEU A 209 12.55 3.79 -11.61
CA LEU A 209 11.27 3.16 -11.87
C LEU A 209 11.40 1.99 -12.85
N GLN A 210 12.24 2.11 -13.91
CA GLN A 210 12.51 1.03 -14.86
C GLN A 210 13.05 -0.23 -14.16
N GLY A 211 13.79 -0.08 -13.07
CA GLY A 211 14.25 -1.23 -12.27
C GLY A 211 13.14 -2.09 -11.68
N ALA A 212 11.95 -1.52 -11.49
CA ALA A 212 10.76 -2.24 -10.98
C ALA A 212 10.02 -3.03 -12.06
N TYR A 213 10.32 -2.80 -13.34
CA TYR A 213 9.63 -3.38 -14.49
C TYR A 213 10.59 -4.20 -15.35
N THR A 214 10.12 -5.31 -15.87
CA THR A 214 10.82 -6.11 -16.89
C THR A 214 10.66 -5.48 -18.26
N ARG A 215 9.45 -5.01 -18.56
CA ARG A 215 9.12 -4.32 -19.81
C ARG A 215 9.55 -2.85 -19.77
N SER A 216 9.83 -2.27 -20.96
CA SER A 216 10.17 -0.85 -21.04
C SER A 216 8.97 0.03 -20.66
N ILE A 217 9.22 0.99 -19.75
CA ILE A 217 8.25 2.01 -19.34
C ILE A 217 8.47 3.35 -20.05
N THR A 218 9.32 3.40 -21.07
CA THR A 218 9.75 4.66 -21.72
C THR A 218 8.56 5.43 -22.27
N ASN A 219 7.58 4.74 -22.83
CA ASN A 219 6.40 5.35 -23.46
C ASN A 219 5.18 5.42 -22.51
N ASP A 220 5.30 4.94 -21.26
CA ASP A 220 4.24 5.05 -20.27
C ASP A 220 4.34 6.37 -19.50
N LEU A 221 3.91 7.45 -20.19
CA LEU A 221 3.96 8.80 -19.63
C LEU A 221 3.04 8.98 -18.43
N GLU A 222 1.90 8.29 -18.42
CA GLU A 222 0.97 8.31 -17.28
C GLU A 222 1.63 7.74 -16.03
N LEU A 223 2.25 6.55 -16.11
CA LEU A 223 2.99 5.95 -15.01
C LEU A 223 4.08 6.89 -14.50
N GLN A 224 4.86 7.47 -15.41
CA GLN A 224 5.94 8.39 -15.05
C GLN A 224 5.42 9.61 -14.29
N GLU A 225 4.28 10.17 -14.68
CA GLU A 225 3.69 11.34 -14.02
C GLU A 225 3.05 10.97 -12.68
N LEU A 226 2.40 9.80 -12.57
CA LEU A 226 1.88 9.28 -11.29
C LEU A 226 2.96 9.22 -10.21
N ILE A 227 4.18 8.86 -10.57
CA ILE A 227 5.32 8.79 -9.63
C ILE A 227 5.97 10.16 -9.41
N ARG A 228 6.10 10.97 -10.46
CA ARG A 228 6.76 12.28 -10.40
C ARG A 228 5.98 13.33 -9.64
N ARG A 229 4.66 13.37 -9.85
CA ARG A 229 3.78 14.42 -9.30
C ARG A 229 3.86 14.52 -7.76
N PRO A 230 3.70 13.42 -6.98
CA PRO A 230 3.85 13.49 -5.54
C PRO A 230 5.26 13.87 -5.07
N ALA A 231 6.30 13.43 -5.79
CA ALA A 231 7.68 13.71 -5.46
C ALA A 231 8.09 15.18 -5.72
N ARG A 232 7.39 15.90 -6.60
CA ARG A 232 7.61 17.34 -6.88
C ARG A 232 6.98 18.27 -5.82
N ARG A 233 6.13 17.75 -4.94
CA ARG A 233 5.51 18.59 -3.90
C ARG A 233 6.57 19.12 -2.93
N PRO A 234 6.48 20.38 -2.47
CA PRO A 234 7.45 20.96 -1.52
C PRO A 234 7.58 20.16 -0.22
N THR A 235 6.54 19.38 0.09
CA THR A 235 6.44 18.56 1.31
C THR A 235 7.07 17.18 1.17
N ALA A 236 7.39 16.71 -0.05
CA ALA A 236 7.89 15.36 -0.32
C ALA A 236 9.17 15.01 0.44
N ALA A 237 10.12 15.92 0.47
CA ALA A 237 11.40 15.72 1.19
C ALA A 237 11.21 15.51 2.69
N ARG A 238 10.29 16.25 3.33
CA ARG A 238 10.03 16.09 4.77
C ARG A 238 9.33 14.77 5.08
N ALA A 239 8.39 14.34 4.22
CA ALA A 239 7.73 13.05 4.34
C ALA A 239 8.71 11.89 4.13
N LEU A 240 9.56 11.97 3.10
CA LEU A 240 10.61 10.97 2.86
C LEU A 240 11.53 10.82 4.08
N ARG A 241 11.92 11.93 4.72
CA ARG A 241 12.71 11.91 5.96
C ARG A 241 11.96 11.19 7.10
N ALA A 242 10.67 11.45 7.25
CA ALA A 242 9.83 10.79 8.24
C ALA A 242 9.69 9.28 7.97
N MET A 243 9.57 8.87 6.71
CA MET A 243 9.52 7.46 6.28
C MET A 243 10.85 6.74 6.51
N THR A 244 11.96 7.35 6.11
CA THR A 244 13.29 6.77 6.32
C THR A 244 13.53 6.47 7.80
N LEU A 245 13.21 7.40 8.69
CA LEU A 245 13.34 7.19 10.12
C LEU A 245 12.31 6.19 10.67
N GLY A 246 11.07 6.26 10.22
CA GLY A 246 10.01 5.35 10.66
C GLY A 246 10.33 3.91 10.33
N MET A 247 10.61 3.62 9.07
CA MET A 247 10.90 2.27 8.61
C MET A 247 12.19 1.70 9.21
N SER A 248 13.23 2.54 9.38
CA SER A 248 14.50 2.09 9.99
C SER A 248 14.42 1.85 11.49
N LEU A 249 13.52 2.54 12.20
CA LEU A 249 13.40 2.50 13.66
C LEU A 249 12.13 1.82 14.15
N ARG A 250 11.36 1.21 13.25
CA ARG A 250 10.11 0.53 13.58
C ARG A 250 10.31 -0.57 14.65
N PRO A 251 9.31 -0.85 15.48
CA PRO A 251 9.37 -1.93 16.45
C PRO A 251 9.54 -3.30 15.78
N ARG A 252 10.17 -4.24 16.47
CA ARG A 252 10.31 -5.62 15.97
C ARG A 252 8.97 -6.29 15.68
N GLY A 253 7.95 -6.04 16.51
CA GLY A 253 6.60 -6.56 16.30
C GLY A 253 5.90 -6.01 15.05
N ALA A 254 6.44 -4.97 14.41
CA ALA A 254 5.92 -4.39 13.17
C ALA A 254 6.67 -4.90 11.91
N THR A 255 7.56 -5.87 12.04
CA THR A 255 8.24 -6.49 10.90
C THR A 255 7.38 -7.57 10.26
N ALA A 256 7.58 -7.85 8.95
CA ALA A 256 6.79 -8.85 8.25
C ALA A 256 6.82 -10.24 8.92
N PRO A 257 7.98 -10.78 9.37
CA PRO A 257 7.98 -12.04 10.09
C PRO A 257 7.09 -12.04 11.35
N ALA A 258 7.17 -10.96 12.14
CA ALA A 258 6.37 -10.86 13.36
C ALA A 258 4.86 -10.70 13.09
N LEU A 259 4.49 -10.01 11.99
CA LEU A 259 3.09 -9.87 11.57
C LEU A 259 2.56 -11.19 11.01
N LEU A 260 3.34 -11.90 10.19
CA LEU A 260 2.97 -13.22 9.66
C LEU A 260 2.79 -14.24 10.79
N GLU A 261 3.66 -14.25 11.80
CA GLU A 261 3.54 -15.08 13.00
C GLU A 261 2.19 -14.85 13.72
N GLN A 262 1.83 -13.57 13.92
CA GLN A 262 0.55 -13.21 14.55
C GLN A 262 -0.66 -13.65 13.71
N LEU A 263 -0.57 -13.52 12.38
CA LEU A 263 -1.65 -13.89 11.45
C LEU A 263 -1.78 -15.40 11.25
N ALA A 264 -0.74 -16.19 11.51
CA ALA A 264 -0.79 -17.64 11.36
C ALA A 264 -1.90 -18.31 12.18
N THR A 265 -2.30 -17.70 13.30
CA THR A 265 -3.36 -18.22 14.18
C THR A 265 -4.78 -17.83 13.74
N THR A 266 -4.91 -16.86 12.82
CA THR A 266 -6.21 -16.25 12.46
C THR A 266 -6.96 -16.99 11.35
N ARG A 267 -6.33 -17.96 10.68
CA ARG A 267 -6.84 -18.64 9.46
C ARG A 267 -7.23 -17.68 8.33
N LEU A 268 -6.72 -16.46 8.35
CA LEU A 268 -6.97 -15.45 7.31
C LEU A 268 -6.31 -15.91 6.01
N PRO A 269 -7.07 -16.12 4.90
CA PRO A 269 -6.45 -16.53 3.63
C PRO A 269 -5.45 -15.48 3.14
N MET A 270 -4.27 -15.93 2.69
CA MET A 270 -3.24 -15.05 2.14
C MET A 270 -2.64 -15.63 0.86
N LEU A 271 -2.63 -14.80 -0.19
CA LEU A 271 -1.99 -15.09 -1.48
C LEU A 271 -0.81 -14.13 -1.70
N MET A 272 0.31 -14.67 -2.14
CA MET A 272 1.41 -13.86 -2.68
C MET A 272 1.45 -14.04 -4.21
N LEU A 273 1.41 -12.91 -4.93
CA LEU A 273 1.59 -12.80 -6.37
C LEU A 273 2.96 -12.19 -6.63
N TRP A 274 3.89 -12.95 -7.19
CA TRP A 274 5.29 -12.54 -7.26
C TRP A 274 5.81 -12.58 -8.67
N GLY A 275 6.34 -11.46 -9.16
CA GLY A 275 7.00 -11.41 -10.45
C GLY A 275 8.29 -12.26 -10.45
N GLN A 276 8.43 -13.12 -11.44
CA GLN A 276 9.60 -14.00 -11.58
C GLN A 276 10.90 -13.22 -11.65
N ASN A 277 10.88 -12.08 -12.31
CA ASN A 277 12.02 -11.23 -12.61
C ASN A 277 12.10 -9.99 -11.68
N ASP A 278 11.52 -10.06 -10.49
CA ASP A 278 11.60 -8.97 -9.51
C ASP A 278 13.06 -8.74 -9.10
N ARG A 279 13.59 -7.57 -9.49
CA ARG A 279 14.97 -7.15 -9.20
C ARG A 279 15.11 -6.46 -7.84
N PHE A 280 14.01 -6.01 -7.24
CA PHE A 280 14.02 -5.34 -5.94
C PHE A 280 13.90 -6.34 -4.80
N ILE A 281 13.00 -7.31 -4.96
CA ILE A 281 12.79 -8.36 -3.97
C ILE A 281 12.78 -9.71 -4.68
N PRO A 282 13.89 -10.43 -4.65
CA PRO A 282 14.03 -11.70 -5.36
C PRO A 282 12.94 -12.70 -4.97
N LEU A 283 12.45 -13.47 -5.95
CA LEU A 283 11.42 -14.51 -5.75
C LEU A 283 11.81 -15.52 -4.64
N ALA A 284 13.09 -15.72 -4.39
CA ALA A 284 13.59 -16.56 -3.30
C ALA A 284 13.03 -16.15 -1.94
N VAL A 285 12.78 -14.84 -1.72
CA VAL A 285 12.15 -14.35 -0.48
C VAL A 285 10.72 -14.86 -0.36
N GLY A 286 9.94 -14.79 -1.43
CA GLY A 286 8.58 -15.34 -1.44
C GLY A 286 8.53 -16.84 -1.19
N ARG A 287 9.45 -17.60 -1.78
CA ARG A 287 9.61 -19.05 -1.52
C ARG A 287 9.98 -19.33 -0.07
N GLN A 288 10.86 -18.52 0.52
CA GLN A 288 11.22 -18.66 1.93
C GLN A 288 10.02 -18.41 2.85
N VAL A 289 9.18 -17.39 2.54
CA VAL A 289 7.96 -17.10 3.32
C VAL A 289 7.02 -18.30 3.32
N VAL A 290 6.71 -18.91 2.18
CA VAL A 290 5.77 -20.06 2.15
C VAL A 290 6.36 -21.31 2.80
N ASN A 291 7.67 -21.49 2.77
CA ASN A 291 8.33 -22.57 3.50
C ASN A 291 8.20 -22.40 5.03
N GLN A 292 8.21 -21.16 5.53
CA GLN A 292 8.05 -20.85 6.95
C GLN A 292 6.58 -20.75 7.38
N HIS A 293 5.70 -20.38 6.44
CA HIS A 293 4.28 -20.14 6.66
C HIS A 293 3.43 -20.92 5.63
N PRO A 294 3.23 -22.25 5.79
CA PRO A 294 2.53 -23.09 4.79
C PRO A 294 1.06 -22.70 4.53
N TRP A 295 0.48 -21.86 5.38
CA TRP A 295 -0.86 -21.30 5.18
C TRP A 295 -0.92 -20.18 4.14
N VAL A 296 0.23 -19.67 3.68
CA VAL A 296 0.34 -18.65 2.63
C VAL A 296 0.52 -19.33 1.28
N GLU A 297 -0.32 -18.99 0.31
CA GLU A 297 -0.14 -19.47 -1.07
C GLU A 297 0.79 -18.53 -1.86
N LEU A 298 1.62 -19.09 -2.74
CA LEU A 298 2.47 -18.33 -3.67
C LEU A 298 2.14 -18.69 -5.12
N LYS A 299 1.89 -17.67 -5.93
CA LYS A 299 1.80 -17.77 -7.39
C LYS A 299 2.88 -16.92 -8.03
N VAL A 300 3.68 -17.54 -8.88
CA VAL A 300 4.74 -16.86 -9.65
C VAL A 300 4.14 -16.38 -10.96
N LEU A 301 4.40 -15.11 -11.29
CA LEU A 301 3.97 -14.47 -12.52
C LEU A 301 5.17 -14.34 -13.45
N ASN A 302 5.10 -15.02 -14.59
CA ASN A 302 6.21 -15.08 -15.55
C ASN A 302 6.42 -13.72 -16.22
N ASP A 303 7.66 -13.42 -16.56
CA ASP A 303 8.07 -12.18 -17.26
C ASP A 303 7.58 -10.88 -16.60
N CYS A 304 7.32 -10.91 -15.29
CA CYS A 304 6.93 -9.77 -14.50
C CYS A 304 8.02 -9.39 -13.49
N GLY A 305 8.15 -8.07 -13.27
CA GLY A 305 9.02 -7.49 -12.25
C GLY A 305 8.29 -7.23 -10.91
N HIS A 306 8.66 -6.12 -10.27
CA HIS A 306 8.18 -5.73 -8.93
C HIS A 306 6.72 -5.27 -8.89
N CYS A 307 6.16 -4.86 -10.03
CA CYS A 307 4.80 -4.32 -10.13
C CYS A 307 3.92 -5.16 -11.06
N PRO A 308 3.70 -6.47 -10.79
CA PRO A 308 3.03 -7.37 -11.73
C PRO A 308 1.58 -6.96 -12.03
N HIS A 309 0.89 -6.28 -11.11
CA HIS A 309 -0.47 -5.76 -11.30
C HIS A 309 -0.56 -4.68 -12.39
N ASP A 310 0.52 -3.93 -12.62
CA ASP A 310 0.61 -2.91 -13.66
C ASP A 310 1.34 -3.41 -14.92
N GLU A 311 2.29 -4.33 -14.77
CA GLU A 311 3.09 -4.87 -15.85
C GLU A 311 2.31 -5.89 -16.70
N ASP A 312 1.65 -6.86 -16.08
CA ASP A 312 0.75 -7.82 -16.73
C ASP A 312 -0.56 -8.01 -15.93
N PRO A 313 -1.51 -7.08 -16.08
CA PRO A 313 -2.76 -7.11 -15.35
C PRO A 313 -3.61 -8.36 -15.65
N ASN A 314 -3.48 -8.96 -16.83
CA ASN A 314 -4.23 -10.16 -17.17
C ASN A 314 -3.70 -11.38 -16.41
N GLN A 315 -2.39 -11.59 -16.41
CA GLN A 315 -1.77 -12.69 -15.66
C GLN A 315 -2.02 -12.52 -14.15
N PHE A 316 -1.96 -11.28 -13.64
CA PHE A 316 -2.27 -10.96 -12.25
C PHE A 316 -3.71 -11.37 -11.89
N LEU A 317 -4.68 -10.96 -12.69
CA LEU A 317 -6.11 -11.28 -12.45
C LEU A 317 -6.43 -12.76 -12.64
N ASN A 318 -5.81 -13.42 -13.62
CA ASN A 318 -5.97 -14.85 -13.83
C ASN A 318 -5.46 -15.70 -12.65
N ALA A 319 -4.49 -15.19 -11.90
CA ALA A 319 -4.04 -15.82 -10.67
C ALA A 319 -4.89 -15.45 -9.46
N LEU A 320 -5.36 -14.19 -9.38
CA LEU A 320 -6.10 -13.63 -8.25
C LEU A 320 -7.54 -14.16 -8.20
N MET A 321 -8.28 -14.07 -9.31
CA MET A 321 -9.73 -14.29 -9.28
C MET A 321 -10.14 -15.71 -8.88
N PRO A 322 -9.54 -16.78 -9.44
CA PRO A 322 -9.87 -18.14 -9.00
C PRO A 322 -9.52 -18.41 -7.54
N TRP A 323 -8.48 -17.71 -7.01
CA TRP A 323 -8.11 -17.83 -5.61
C TRP A 323 -9.14 -17.15 -4.70
N LEU A 324 -9.62 -15.96 -5.07
CA LEU A 324 -10.69 -15.28 -4.32
C LEU A 324 -11.98 -16.11 -4.32
N ASP A 325 -12.37 -16.67 -5.46
CA ASP A 325 -13.57 -17.52 -5.58
C ASP A 325 -13.47 -18.75 -4.65
N ARG A 326 -12.31 -19.41 -4.58
CA ARG A 326 -12.12 -20.58 -3.69
C ARG A 326 -12.17 -20.22 -2.20
N ASN A 327 -11.57 -19.10 -1.82
CA ASN A 327 -11.36 -18.76 -0.41
C ASN A 327 -12.48 -17.94 0.21
N LEU A 328 -13.28 -17.24 -0.60
CA LEU A 328 -14.33 -16.34 -0.12
C LEU A 328 -15.75 -16.83 -0.45
N GLY A 329 -15.87 -17.95 -1.17
CA GLY A 329 -17.14 -18.46 -1.70
C GLY A 329 -17.70 -17.56 -2.81
N ASN A 330 -18.82 -17.93 -3.41
CA ASN A 330 -19.55 -17.12 -4.38
C ASN A 330 -20.18 -15.89 -3.67
N SER A 331 -19.37 -14.98 -3.17
CA SER A 331 -19.81 -13.70 -2.64
C SER A 331 -20.21 -12.72 -3.74
N ARG A 332 -20.29 -13.19 -5.00
CA ARG A 332 -20.83 -12.39 -6.11
C ARG A 332 -22.35 -12.39 -5.99
N PRO A 333 -23.04 -11.23 -6.05
CA PRO A 333 -24.44 -11.22 -6.40
C PRO A 333 -24.53 -11.97 -7.73
N ALA A 334 -25.43 -12.95 -7.82
CA ALA A 334 -25.75 -13.60 -9.07
C ALA A 334 -26.13 -12.50 -10.07
N GLY A 335 -25.17 -12.12 -10.91
CA GLY A 335 -25.45 -11.25 -12.03
C GLY A 335 -26.44 -12.00 -12.90
N ASP A 336 -27.61 -11.42 -13.12
CA ASP A 336 -28.55 -11.83 -14.15
C ASP A 336 -27.77 -11.94 -15.46
N VAL A 337 -27.37 -13.14 -15.79
CA VAL A 337 -27.04 -13.52 -17.17
C VAL A 337 -28.35 -13.51 -17.92
N GLN A 338 -28.86 -12.34 -18.27
CA GLN A 338 -29.83 -12.24 -19.31
C GLN A 338 -29.17 -12.67 -20.62
N GLN A 339 -29.43 -13.92 -20.94
CA GLN A 339 -29.34 -14.39 -22.31
C GLN A 339 -30.15 -13.46 -23.21
N ARG A 340 -29.47 -12.76 -24.10
CA ARG A 340 -30.02 -12.39 -25.41
C ARG A 340 -28.92 -12.45 -26.47
#